data_f01a495f58b448230ac397c9e13ef4d8
#
_entry.id   f01a495f58b448230ac397c9e13ef4d8
#
_cell.length_a   1.000
_cell.length_b   1.000
_cell.length_c   1.000
_cell.angle_alpha   90.00
_cell.angle_beta   90.00
_cell.angle_gamma   90.00
#
_symmetry.space_group_name_H-M   'P 1'
#
loop_
_entity.id
_entity.type
_entity.pdbx_description
1 polymer ?
#
loop_
_entity_poly.entity_id
_entity_poly.type
_entity_poly.pdbx_seq_one_letter_code
_entity_poly.pdbx_strand_id
1 'polypeptide(L)'
;MAYTTVPMQISREALEFLVGLNGEPEWVRDIRWKAWETFEQLPMPTPRDEEWRRTDLKTFRLSDYAPISLPNYDGIAFVEALPDELKQFLHPGSEEGNVAGLLVHHGAKTVYRWLSEEAERKGVVFLDMATALKQRPDLLEGRLHQLIPPDETKFVALHAALMNAGAVVYIPPKVQLKLPLHLFFWLDAERSSLFDHVLVIADKESEVVVLTHYASPQGEFSALSSGAVEIFAEPGARVFFISLQEWGERVYDFHFVRANIRQDAYMRWVLTAFGGKLWRINCHSRLSEPGASTDMLGMSVGAGIQQFDHHTFQEHVAPQCKSDLLFKVVLMDRASSIYRGLIKVHKNAQGTDAYQANRNLLLSPKAKADSMPLLEIEANEVRCTHGATIGRVDELQLFYLMSRGISRRQAEKIIVDGFLRPIIDKVPVNWFGEKMQSLLDAKMLAEAKRLGYA
;
A
#
# COMPACT_ATOMS: atom_id res chain seq x y z
N MET A 1 1.37 23.14 13.37
CA MET A 1 2.70 22.83 13.97
C MET A 1 3.77 23.51 13.15
N ALA A 2 4.87 23.96 13.74
CA ALA A 2 5.97 24.52 12.97
C ALA A 2 6.82 23.37 12.41
N TYR A 3 7.18 23.45 11.14
CA TYR A 3 8.08 22.51 10.47
C TYR A 3 9.42 23.20 10.22
N THR A 4 10.51 22.45 10.33
CA THR A 4 11.73 22.82 9.64
C THR A 4 11.53 22.38 8.19
N THR A 5 10.86 23.21 7.40
CA THR A 5 10.83 23.03 5.96
C THR A 5 12.22 23.36 5.45
N VAL A 6 12.88 22.38 4.92
CA VAL A 6 13.96 22.65 3.98
C VAL A 6 13.26 23.11 2.69
N PRO A 7 13.35 24.39 2.31
CA PRO A 7 12.65 24.88 1.11
C PRO A 7 13.41 24.45 -0.13
N MET A 8 13.44 23.13 -0.38
CA MET A 8 14.06 22.57 -1.55
C MET A 8 13.00 21.91 -2.40
N GLN A 9 12.96 22.21 -3.66
CA GLN A 9 12.28 21.39 -4.64
C GLN A 9 12.99 20.04 -4.77
N ILE A 10 12.31 19.05 -5.34
CA ILE A 10 12.95 17.79 -5.73
C ILE A 10 14.10 18.12 -6.70
N SER A 11 15.34 18.00 -6.22
CA SER A 11 16.56 18.40 -6.92
C SER A 11 17.77 17.60 -6.43
N ARG A 12 18.90 17.75 -7.12
CA ARG A 12 20.16 17.13 -6.73
C ARG A 12 20.66 17.63 -5.38
N GLU A 13 20.49 18.93 -5.10
CA GLU A 13 20.86 19.53 -3.81
C GLU A 13 20.03 18.94 -2.66
N ALA A 14 18.77 18.58 -2.92
CA ALA A 14 17.94 17.89 -1.94
C ALA A 14 18.46 16.49 -1.63
N LEU A 15 18.94 15.76 -2.64
CA LEU A 15 19.59 14.46 -2.43
C LEU A 15 20.89 14.62 -1.62
N GLU A 16 21.77 15.60 -1.97
CA GLU A 16 23.00 15.89 -1.24
C GLU A 16 22.71 16.18 0.24
N PHE A 17 21.67 16.96 0.50
CA PHE A 17 21.20 17.24 1.85
C PHE A 17 20.76 15.97 2.60
N LEU A 18 19.94 15.11 1.98
CA LEU A 18 19.48 13.84 2.56
C LEU A 18 20.64 12.90 2.91
N VAL A 19 21.57 12.73 1.98
CA VAL A 19 22.77 11.90 2.17
C VAL A 19 23.63 12.42 3.33
N GLY A 20 23.70 13.75 3.49
CA GLY A 20 24.44 14.40 4.59
C GLY A 20 23.77 14.24 5.96
N LEU A 21 22.43 14.21 6.01
CA LEU A 21 21.68 14.08 7.26
C LEU A 21 21.81 12.72 7.95
N ASN A 22 21.82 11.67 7.19
CA ASN A 22 21.54 10.33 7.74
C ASN A 22 22.77 9.55 8.15
N GLY A 23 23.98 9.94 7.71
CA GLY A 23 25.21 9.17 8.00
C GLY A 23 25.11 7.72 7.52
N GLU A 24 24.52 7.52 6.34
CA GLU A 24 24.23 6.23 5.75
C GLU A 24 25.49 5.48 5.32
N PRO A 25 25.47 4.13 5.27
CA PRO A 25 26.53 3.34 4.67
C PRO A 25 26.83 3.75 3.22
N GLU A 26 28.06 3.55 2.75
CA GLU A 26 28.49 3.93 1.40
C GLU A 26 27.64 3.26 0.31
N TRP A 27 27.33 1.97 0.46
CA TRP A 27 26.52 1.24 -0.51
C TRP A 27 25.08 1.81 -0.67
N VAL A 28 24.49 2.41 0.39
CA VAL A 28 23.18 3.09 0.30
C VAL A 28 23.32 4.38 -0.47
N ARG A 29 24.38 5.15 -0.21
CA ARG A 29 24.65 6.38 -0.96
C ARG A 29 24.84 6.10 -2.45
N ASP A 30 25.54 5.01 -2.78
CA ASP A 30 25.74 4.59 -4.17
C ASP A 30 24.42 4.23 -4.87
N ILE A 31 23.51 3.53 -4.15
CA ILE A 31 22.16 3.26 -4.65
C ILE A 31 21.42 4.57 -4.94
N ARG A 32 21.43 5.51 -4.01
CA ARG A 32 20.75 6.81 -4.17
C ARG A 32 21.26 7.60 -5.37
N TRP A 33 22.58 7.68 -5.53
CA TRP A 33 23.19 8.41 -6.65
C TRP A 33 22.88 7.77 -7.99
N LYS A 34 23.00 6.45 -8.11
CA LYS A 34 22.61 5.73 -9.34
C LYS A 34 21.12 5.90 -9.64
N ALA A 35 20.29 5.84 -8.61
CA ALA A 35 18.84 6.06 -8.77
C ALA A 35 18.54 7.48 -9.24
N TRP A 36 19.24 8.49 -8.73
CA TRP A 36 19.09 9.87 -9.20
C TRP A 36 19.50 10.04 -10.66
N GLU A 37 20.63 9.49 -11.06
CA GLU A 37 21.07 9.49 -12.46
C GLU A 37 20.02 8.84 -13.39
N THR A 38 19.47 7.71 -12.95
CA THR A 38 18.38 7.03 -13.66
C THR A 38 17.12 7.90 -13.73
N PHE A 39 16.76 8.55 -12.63
CA PHE A 39 15.63 9.48 -12.60
C PHE A 39 15.81 10.65 -13.58
N GLU A 40 17.00 11.22 -13.70
CA GLU A 40 17.28 12.30 -14.66
C GLU A 40 17.17 11.82 -16.11
N GLN A 41 17.62 10.59 -16.40
CA GLN A 41 17.62 10.01 -17.75
C GLN A 41 16.23 9.56 -18.22
N LEU A 42 15.41 9.02 -17.32
CA LEU A 42 14.08 8.52 -17.68
C LEU A 42 13.09 9.68 -17.92
N PRO A 43 12.33 9.67 -19.02
CA PRO A 43 11.31 10.68 -19.25
C PRO A 43 10.15 10.54 -18.25
N MET A 44 9.43 11.63 -18.03
CA MET A 44 8.13 11.54 -17.35
C MET A 44 7.15 10.71 -18.19
N PRO A 45 6.39 9.81 -17.57
CA PRO A 45 5.40 9.02 -18.30
C PRO A 45 4.33 9.91 -18.94
N THR A 46 3.87 9.49 -20.10
CA THR A 46 2.91 10.21 -20.91
C THR A 46 1.70 9.32 -21.26
N PRO A 47 0.58 9.89 -21.71
CA PRO A 47 -0.55 9.07 -22.21
C PRO A 47 -0.24 8.24 -23.46
N ARG A 48 0.96 8.37 -24.06
CA ARG A 48 1.42 7.51 -25.16
C ARG A 48 1.97 6.18 -24.65
N ASP A 49 2.44 6.17 -23.42
CA ASP A 49 2.92 4.97 -22.74
C ASP A 49 1.70 4.13 -22.34
N GLU A 50 1.63 2.89 -22.79
CA GLU A 50 0.45 2.04 -22.63
C GLU A 50 0.01 1.90 -21.18
N GLU A 51 0.96 1.77 -20.25
CA GLU A 51 0.71 1.64 -18.82
C GLU A 51 0.18 2.93 -18.17
N TRP A 52 0.40 4.09 -18.80
CA TRP A 52 0.02 5.41 -18.30
C TRP A 52 -1.10 6.07 -19.11
N ARG A 53 -1.55 5.40 -20.17
CA ARG A 53 -2.52 5.95 -21.13
C ARG A 53 -3.80 6.45 -20.50
N ARG A 54 -4.23 5.84 -19.40
CA ARG A 54 -5.48 6.16 -18.69
C ARG A 54 -5.26 6.89 -17.37
N THR A 55 -4.00 7.00 -16.92
CA THR A 55 -3.65 7.68 -15.66
C THR A 55 -3.56 9.18 -15.88
N ASP A 56 -4.32 9.96 -15.09
CA ASP A 56 -4.36 11.42 -15.26
C ASP A 56 -3.24 12.11 -14.48
N LEU A 57 -2.16 12.45 -15.18
CA LEU A 57 -1.03 13.24 -14.68
C LEU A 57 -1.04 14.69 -15.17
N LYS A 58 -2.11 15.19 -15.82
CA LYS A 58 -2.14 16.51 -16.44
C LYS A 58 -1.84 17.66 -15.49
N THR A 59 -2.29 17.53 -14.23
CA THR A 59 -2.09 18.53 -13.18
C THR A 59 -0.98 18.19 -12.22
N PHE A 60 -0.30 17.07 -12.41
CA PHE A 60 0.82 16.66 -11.58
C PHE A 60 2.11 17.38 -12.01
N ARG A 61 2.82 17.97 -11.05
CA ARG A 61 4.12 18.61 -11.24
C ARG A 61 5.01 18.25 -10.07
N LEU A 62 6.11 17.57 -10.32
CA LEU A 62 7.11 17.22 -9.28
C LEU A 62 7.68 18.47 -8.60
N SER A 63 7.84 19.57 -9.35
CA SER A 63 8.33 20.85 -8.83
C SER A 63 7.44 21.49 -7.77
N ASP A 64 6.21 21.02 -7.62
CA ASP A 64 5.29 21.57 -6.61
C ASP A 64 5.53 20.99 -5.20
N TYR A 65 6.42 19.99 -5.09
CA TYR A 65 6.63 19.24 -3.84
C TYR A 65 8.04 19.39 -3.31
N ALA A 66 8.15 19.56 -1.98
CA ALA A 66 9.41 19.50 -1.25
C ALA A 66 9.75 18.03 -0.93
N PRO A 67 11.02 17.61 -1.06
CA PRO A 67 11.40 16.20 -0.89
C PRO A 67 11.37 15.72 0.55
N ILE A 68 11.32 16.63 1.51
CA ILE A 68 11.39 16.31 2.95
C ILE A 68 10.58 17.30 3.77
N SER A 69 9.94 16.79 4.83
CA SER A 69 9.39 17.60 5.91
C SER A 69 9.73 16.95 7.25
N LEU A 70 10.20 17.75 8.19
CA LEU A 70 10.55 17.31 9.53
C LEU A 70 9.76 18.09 10.56
N PRO A 71 8.96 17.47 11.43
CA PRO A 71 8.29 18.17 12.53
C PRO A 71 9.30 18.70 13.52
N ASN A 72 9.01 19.86 14.14
CA ASN A 72 9.87 20.54 15.11
C ASN A 72 9.75 19.97 16.54
N TYR A 73 9.65 18.66 16.68
CA TYR A 73 9.71 17.99 17.97
C TYR A 73 10.46 16.66 17.82
N ASP A 74 11.08 16.23 18.93
CA ASP A 74 11.82 14.98 19.00
C ASP A 74 10.91 13.79 19.26
N GLY A 75 11.50 12.61 19.35
CA GLY A 75 10.77 11.38 19.64
C GLY A 75 9.97 11.46 20.92
N ILE A 76 8.84 10.79 20.94
CA ILE A 76 7.85 10.78 22.02
C ILE A 76 7.99 9.48 22.79
N ALA A 77 8.00 9.54 24.11
CA ALA A 77 8.18 8.37 24.97
C ALA A 77 6.90 7.53 25.13
N PHE A 78 5.71 8.17 25.01
CA PHE A 78 4.43 7.52 25.26
C PHE A 78 3.44 7.89 24.15
N VAL A 79 2.62 6.94 23.71
CA VAL A 79 1.63 7.14 22.63
C VAL A 79 0.60 8.23 22.96
N GLU A 80 0.28 8.42 24.24
CA GLU A 80 -0.63 9.46 24.73
C GLU A 80 -0.09 10.87 24.53
N ALA A 81 1.23 11.03 24.41
CA ALA A 81 1.87 12.32 24.15
C ALA A 81 1.92 12.67 22.64
N LEU A 82 1.49 11.78 21.76
CA LEU A 82 1.33 12.09 20.33
C LEU A 82 0.34 13.26 20.16
N PRO A 83 0.54 14.12 19.16
CA PRO A 83 -0.43 15.13 18.77
C PRO A 83 -1.83 14.55 18.55
N ASP A 84 -2.86 15.30 18.95
CA ASP A 84 -4.25 14.79 18.84
C ASP A 84 -4.66 14.53 17.40
N GLU A 85 -4.11 15.26 16.45
CA GLU A 85 -4.30 15.06 15.03
C GLU A 85 -3.81 13.66 14.55
N LEU A 86 -2.76 13.13 15.19
CA LEU A 86 -2.29 11.77 14.90
C LEU A 86 -3.13 10.73 15.65
N LYS A 87 -3.44 10.99 16.93
CA LYS A 87 -4.20 10.04 17.77
C LYS A 87 -5.57 9.69 17.18
N GLN A 88 -6.25 10.64 16.55
CA GLN A 88 -7.56 10.37 15.94
C GLN A 88 -7.55 9.32 14.82
N PHE A 89 -6.39 9.11 14.18
CA PHE A 89 -6.23 8.08 13.15
C PHE A 89 -5.76 6.74 13.71
N LEU A 90 -5.13 6.75 14.88
CA LEU A 90 -4.80 5.52 15.60
C LEU A 90 -6.08 4.99 16.25
N HIS A 91 -6.49 3.79 15.83
CA HIS A 91 -7.64 3.13 16.46
C HIS A 91 -7.28 2.72 17.90
N PRO A 92 -8.23 2.70 18.88
CA PRO A 92 -7.98 2.16 20.21
C PRO A 92 -7.36 0.75 20.21
N GLY A 93 -7.63 -0.05 19.17
CA GLY A 93 -6.96 -1.34 18.95
C GLY A 93 -5.47 -1.27 18.58
N SER A 94 -4.90 -0.08 18.31
CA SER A 94 -3.45 0.11 18.08
C SER A 94 -2.65 0.25 19.37
N GLU A 95 -3.30 0.22 20.53
CA GLU A 95 -2.68 0.33 21.85
C GLU A 95 -1.89 -0.92 22.23
N GLU A 96 -1.03 -0.77 23.23
CA GLU A 96 -0.32 -1.89 23.86
C GLU A 96 -1.31 -3.00 24.27
N GLY A 97 -0.97 -4.24 23.94
CA GLY A 97 -1.87 -5.40 24.17
C GLY A 97 -2.69 -5.83 22.96
N ASN A 98 -2.87 -4.97 21.95
CA ASN A 98 -3.54 -5.30 20.68
C ASN A 98 -2.60 -5.32 19.47
N VAL A 99 -1.37 -4.83 19.64
CA VAL A 99 -0.27 -4.90 18.67
C VAL A 99 0.98 -5.46 19.32
N ALA A 100 1.84 -6.11 18.55
CA ALA A 100 3.16 -6.54 19.01
C ALA A 100 4.19 -5.39 18.94
N GLY A 101 3.95 -4.39 18.13
CA GLY A 101 4.77 -3.20 18.02
C GLY A 101 4.06 -2.09 17.26
N LEU A 102 4.40 -0.85 17.58
CA LEU A 102 3.90 0.36 16.92
C LEU A 102 5.07 1.27 16.56
N LEU A 103 5.10 1.72 15.30
CA LEU A 103 6.05 2.70 14.81
C LEU A 103 5.26 3.81 14.11
N VAL A 104 5.50 5.06 14.53
CA VAL A 104 4.81 6.24 14.00
C VAL A 104 5.80 7.17 13.32
N HIS A 105 5.56 7.41 12.05
CA HIS A 105 6.23 8.45 11.27
C HIS A 105 5.37 9.70 11.16
N HIS A 106 5.98 10.86 11.40
CA HIS A 106 5.41 12.16 11.07
C HIS A 106 6.31 12.83 10.01
N GLY A 107 5.82 12.91 8.77
CA GLY A 107 6.67 13.20 7.63
C GLY A 107 7.83 12.19 7.53
N ALA A 108 9.04 12.70 7.35
CA ALA A 108 10.25 11.88 7.28
C ALA A 108 10.83 11.48 8.65
N LYS A 109 10.22 11.86 9.77
CA LYS A 109 10.74 11.61 11.11
C LYS A 109 9.97 10.50 11.82
N THR A 110 10.68 9.51 12.37
CA THR A 110 10.10 8.59 13.36
C THR A 110 9.90 9.29 14.67
N VAL A 111 8.66 9.46 15.11
CA VAL A 111 8.30 10.18 16.33
C VAL A 111 7.97 9.25 17.49
N TYR A 112 7.57 8.03 17.22
CA TYR A 112 7.32 7.00 18.23
C TYR A 112 7.70 5.61 17.72
N ARG A 113 8.30 4.81 18.60
CA ARG A 113 8.60 3.40 18.35
C ARG A 113 8.47 2.60 19.64
N TRP A 114 7.72 1.54 19.55
CA TRP A 114 7.56 0.57 20.63
C TRP A 114 7.51 -0.86 20.06
N LEU A 115 8.09 -1.80 20.77
CA LEU A 115 8.02 -3.22 20.50
C LEU A 115 7.77 -3.95 21.82
N SER A 116 6.90 -4.95 21.83
CA SER A 116 6.59 -5.72 23.05
C SER A 116 7.79 -6.53 23.52
N GLU A 117 7.97 -6.67 24.83
CA GLU A 117 9.02 -7.48 25.43
C GLU A 117 9.01 -8.95 24.93
N GLU A 118 7.80 -9.47 24.62
CA GLU A 118 7.68 -10.82 24.05
C GLU A 118 8.33 -10.91 22.68
N ALA A 119 8.06 -9.92 21.81
CA ALA A 119 8.65 -9.88 20.47
C ALA A 119 10.18 -9.66 20.53
N GLU A 120 10.64 -8.77 21.42
CA GLU A 120 12.07 -8.54 21.62
C GLU A 120 12.81 -9.82 22.10
N ARG A 121 12.25 -10.52 23.09
CA ARG A 121 12.82 -11.79 23.58
C ARG A 121 12.85 -12.89 22.52
N LYS A 122 11.92 -12.85 21.56
CA LYS A 122 11.91 -13.75 20.41
C LYS A 122 12.92 -13.34 19.33
N GLY A 123 13.62 -12.21 19.48
CA GLY A 123 14.61 -11.71 18.52
C GLY A 123 14.00 -11.01 17.31
N VAL A 124 12.75 -10.57 17.39
CA VAL A 124 12.12 -9.77 16.34
C VAL A 124 12.83 -8.42 16.23
N VAL A 125 13.11 -8.00 14.99
CA VAL A 125 13.62 -6.65 14.71
C VAL A 125 12.47 -5.82 14.13
N PHE A 126 12.19 -4.68 14.75
CA PHE A 126 11.21 -3.71 14.32
C PHE A 126 11.79 -2.31 14.50
N LEU A 127 12.43 -1.81 13.46
CA LEU A 127 13.21 -0.57 13.48
C LEU A 127 12.76 0.35 12.35
N ASP A 128 12.84 1.66 12.57
CA ASP A 128 12.80 2.59 11.46
C ASP A 128 14.02 2.40 10.55
N MET A 129 13.88 2.81 9.28
CA MET A 129 14.89 2.59 8.26
C MET A 129 16.25 3.21 8.63
N ALA A 130 16.27 4.44 9.15
CA ALA A 130 17.51 5.13 9.49
C ALA A 130 18.25 4.43 10.66
N THR A 131 17.52 3.93 11.64
CA THR A 131 18.07 3.14 12.75
C THR A 131 18.55 1.78 12.25
N ALA A 132 17.79 1.11 11.39
CA ALA A 132 18.14 -0.20 10.85
C ALA A 132 19.41 -0.15 10.00
N LEU A 133 19.58 0.86 9.16
CA LEU A 133 20.81 1.06 8.37
C LEU A 133 22.08 1.17 9.23
N LYS A 134 21.97 1.68 10.45
CA LYS A 134 23.08 1.83 11.38
C LYS A 134 23.31 0.58 12.25
N GLN A 135 22.23 -0.04 12.74
CA GLN A 135 22.31 -1.12 13.72
C GLN A 135 22.25 -2.52 13.13
N ARG A 136 21.58 -2.67 11.98
CA ARG A 136 21.34 -3.97 11.35
C ARG A 136 21.55 -3.91 9.81
N PRO A 137 22.69 -3.38 9.33
CA PRO A 137 22.98 -3.35 7.90
C PRO A 137 22.98 -4.74 7.26
N ASP A 138 23.24 -5.79 8.05
CA ASP A 138 23.19 -7.20 7.64
C ASP A 138 21.82 -7.64 7.09
N LEU A 139 20.73 -7.02 7.54
CA LEU A 139 19.38 -7.31 7.06
C LEU A 139 19.08 -6.63 5.74
N LEU A 140 19.73 -5.50 5.46
CA LEU A 140 19.40 -4.63 4.32
C LEU A 140 20.34 -4.83 3.14
N GLU A 141 21.64 -5.05 3.39
CA GLU A 141 22.63 -5.21 2.34
C GLU A 141 22.28 -6.42 1.45
N GLY A 142 22.17 -6.18 0.14
CA GLY A 142 21.74 -7.17 -0.84
C GLY A 142 20.23 -7.46 -0.90
N ARG A 143 19.42 -6.83 -0.05
CA ARG A 143 17.93 -6.94 -0.08
C ARG A 143 17.23 -5.63 -0.42
N LEU A 144 17.69 -4.52 0.13
CA LEU A 144 17.13 -3.20 -0.14
C LEU A 144 17.20 -2.92 -1.65
N HIS A 145 16.05 -2.62 -2.25
CA HIS A 145 15.87 -2.44 -3.70
C HIS A 145 16.18 -3.68 -4.56
N GLN A 146 16.16 -4.88 -3.99
CA GLN A 146 16.36 -6.11 -4.75
C GLN A 146 15.11 -6.50 -5.55
N LEU A 147 13.94 -6.37 -4.95
CA LEU A 147 12.66 -6.70 -5.61
C LEU A 147 12.09 -5.51 -6.38
N ILE A 148 12.46 -4.30 -5.99
CA ILE A 148 12.05 -3.03 -6.62
C ILE A 148 13.31 -2.31 -7.11
N PRO A 149 13.90 -2.74 -8.25
CA PRO A 149 15.15 -2.15 -8.73
C PRO A 149 14.96 -0.70 -9.16
N PRO A 150 15.90 0.21 -8.80
CA PRO A 150 15.76 1.65 -9.03
C PRO A 150 15.62 2.09 -10.49
N ASP A 151 16.03 1.23 -11.42
CA ASP A 151 16.03 1.50 -12.86
C ASP A 151 14.73 1.10 -13.58
N GLU A 152 13.74 0.58 -12.84
CA GLU A 152 12.51 0.07 -13.43
C GLU A 152 11.61 1.18 -14.01
N THR A 153 11.38 2.25 -13.27
CA THR A 153 10.56 3.38 -13.70
C THR A 153 11.07 4.69 -13.10
N LYS A 154 10.66 5.82 -13.70
CA LYS A 154 11.03 7.14 -13.17
C LYS A 154 10.59 7.36 -11.73
N PHE A 155 9.42 6.87 -11.33
CA PHE A 155 8.93 7.02 -9.95
C PHE A 155 9.65 6.10 -8.97
N VAL A 156 10.05 4.89 -9.39
CA VAL A 156 10.90 4.01 -8.58
C VAL A 156 12.30 4.61 -8.39
N ALA A 157 12.88 5.16 -9.46
CA ALA A 157 14.15 5.85 -9.39
C ALA A 157 14.10 7.05 -8.43
N LEU A 158 13.05 7.87 -8.53
CA LEU A 158 12.81 8.98 -7.61
C LEU A 158 12.69 8.53 -6.17
N HIS A 159 11.91 7.46 -5.93
CA HIS A 159 11.74 6.85 -4.61
C HIS A 159 13.08 6.42 -4.02
N ALA A 160 13.86 5.63 -4.77
CA ALA A 160 15.14 5.11 -4.29
C ALA A 160 16.17 6.21 -4.00
N ALA A 161 16.19 7.26 -4.82
CA ALA A 161 17.06 8.42 -4.61
C ALA A 161 16.69 9.20 -3.33
N LEU A 162 15.40 9.44 -3.10
CA LEU A 162 14.90 10.34 -2.06
C LEU A 162 14.25 9.62 -0.88
N MET A 163 14.38 8.30 -0.74
CA MET A 163 13.87 7.53 0.40
C MET A 163 14.20 8.24 1.72
N ASN A 164 13.17 8.61 2.49
CA ASN A 164 13.30 9.49 3.66
C ASN A 164 12.59 8.95 4.91
N ALA A 165 11.82 7.87 4.79
CA ALA A 165 11.13 7.20 5.87
C ALA A 165 11.09 5.69 5.63
N GLY A 166 10.49 4.94 6.55
CA GLY A 166 10.24 3.51 6.39
C GLY A 166 10.70 2.69 7.58
N ALA A 167 10.61 1.37 7.40
CA ALA A 167 10.89 0.43 8.48
C ALA A 167 11.50 -0.88 7.99
N VAL A 168 12.21 -1.55 8.87
CA VAL A 168 12.70 -2.92 8.71
C VAL A 168 12.03 -3.81 9.73
N VAL A 169 11.41 -4.87 9.22
CA VAL A 169 10.78 -5.93 10.00
C VAL A 169 11.51 -7.24 9.72
N TYR A 170 12.11 -7.83 10.74
CA TYR A 170 12.70 -9.17 10.65
C TYR A 170 12.08 -10.09 11.68
N ILE A 171 11.55 -11.22 11.23
CA ILE A 171 10.98 -12.27 12.07
C ILE A 171 11.90 -13.49 12.01
N PRO A 172 12.53 -13.90 13.13
CA PRO A 172 13.42 -15.04 13.17
C PRO A 172 12.74 -16.37 12.81
N PRO A 173 13.53 -17.41 12.45
CA PRO A 173 12.98 -18.73 12.10
C PRO A 173 12.04 -19.27 13.18
N LYS A 174 10.90 -19.84 12.76
CA LYS A 174 9.89 -20.49 13.62
C LYS A 174 9.20 -19.56 14.64
N VAL A 175 9.46 -18.25 14.58
CA VAL A 175 8.77 -17.26 15.41
C VAL A 175 7.41 -16.95 14.83
N GLN A 176 6.37 -17.10 15.65
CA GLN A 176 4.99 -16.73 15.32
C GLN A 176 4.58 -15.57 16.21
N LEU A 177 4.21 -14.44 15.57
CA LEU A 177 3.66 -13.29 16.25
C LEU A 177 2.13 -13.35 16.17
N LYS A 178 1.49 -13.44 17.35
CA LYS A 178 0.01 -13.47 17.44
C LYS A 178 -0.62 -12.11 17.17
N LEU A 179 0.10 -11.04 17.54
CA LEU A 179 -0.35 -9.67 17.40
C LEU A 179 0.39 -8.99 16.23
N PRO A 180 -0.27 -8.05 15.55
CA PRO A 180 0.33 -7.37 14.39
C PRO A 180 1.44 -6.39 14.79
N LEU A 181 2.35 -6.11 13.86
CA LEU A 181 3.24 -4.96 13.88
C LEU A 181 2.58 -3.85 13.08
N HIS A 182 2.43 -2.66 13.67
CA HIS A 182 1.72 -1.54 13.07
C HIS A 182 2.68 -0.38 12.73
N LEU A 183 2.68 0.04 11.47
CA LEU A 183 3.40 1.17 10.92
C LEU A 183 2.40 2.25 10.56
N PHE A 184 2.48 3.41 11.18
CA PHE A 184 1.62 4.54 10.88
C PHE A 184 2.43 5.70 10.29
N PHE A 185 1.98 6.21 9.13
CA PHE A 185 2.60 7.30 8.40
C PHE A 185 1.62 8.48 8.32
N TRP A 186 2.00 9.58 8.94
CA TRP A 186 1.27 10.84 8.92
C TRP A 186 2.03 11.88 8.12
N LEU A 187 1.36 12.53 7.17
CA LEU A 187 1.91 13.58 6.33
C LEU A 187 0.97 14.79 6.32
N ASP A 188 1.36 15.90 6.95
CA ASP A 188 0.54 17.11 7.09
C ASP A 188 1.26 18.41 6.73
N ALA A 189 2.51 18.35 6.30
CA ALA A 189 3.18 19.51 5.73
C ALA A 189 2.72 19.74 4.28
N GLU A 190 2.13 20.90 4.01
CA GLU A 190 1.61 21.26 2.70
C GLU A 190 2.69 21.17 1.62
N ARG A 191 2.40 20.52 0.50
CA ARG A 191 3.31 20.28 -0.63
C ARG A 191 4.62 19.58 -0.27
N SER A 192 4.60 18.77 0.77
CA SER A 192 5.73 17.89 1.09
C SER A 192 5.61 16.52 0.42
N SER A 193 6.69 15.75 0.52
CA SER A 193 6.74 14.37 0.01
C SER A 193 7.12 13.38 1.08
N LEU A 194 6.55 12.19 0.98
CA LEU A 194 6.91 11.00 1.74
C LEU A 194 7.42 9.93 0.77
N PHE A 195 8.65 9.46 0.99
CA PHE A 195 9.28 8.36 0.26
C PHE A 195 9.61 7.25 1.25
N ASP A 196 8.58 6.48 1.62
CA ASP A 196 8.71 5.43 2.64
C ASP A 196 9.08 4.09 2.03
N HIS A 197 10.04 3.38 2.65
CA HIS A 197 10.44 2.05 2.24
C HIS A 197 10.28 1.05 3.40
N VAL A 198 9.44 0.05 3.22
CA VAL A 198 9.21 -1.01 4.21
C VAL A 198 9.84 -2.30 3.71
N LEU A 199 10.82 -2.82 4.46
CA LEU A 199 11.46 -4.10 4.20
C LEU A 199 10.99 -5.13 5.24
N VAL A 200 10.36 -6.22 4.76
CA VAL A 200 9.91 -7.33 5.61
C VAL A 200 10.66 -8.60 5.26
N ILE A 201 11.31 -9.19 6.24
CA ILE A 201 12.00 -10.48 6.12
C ILE A 201 11.35 -11.44 7.12
N ALA A 202 10.54 -12.36 6.62
CA ALA A 202 9.96 -13.43 7.39
C ALA A 202 10.80 -14.70 7.15
N ASP A 203 11.61 -15.07 8.14
CA ASP A 203 12.51 -16.23 8.03
C ASP A 203 11.74 -17.55 8.11
N LYS A 204 12.39 -18.67 7.90
CA LYS A 204 11.80 -20.00 7.74
C LYS A 204 10.76 -20.34 8.80
N GLU A 205 9.57 -20.80 8.34
CA GLU A 205 8.47 -21.25 9.20
C GLU A 205 7.96 -20.15 10.19
N SER A 206 8.26 -18.87 9.93
CA SER A 206 7.79 -17.76 10.75
C SER A 206 6.39 -17.30 10.32
N GLU A 207 5.70 -16.59 11.22
CA GLU A 207 4.39 -15.99 10.92
C GLU A 207 4.29 -14.58 11.47
N VAL A 208 3.81 -13.64 10.62
CA VAL A 208 3.65 -12.22 10.98
C VAL A 208 2.49 -11.57 10.26
N VAL A 209 1.83 -10.65 10.96
CA VAL A 209 0.92 -9.65 10.39
C VAL A 209 1.59 -8.29 10.46
N VAL A 210 1.75 -7.62 9.33
CA VAL A 210 2.27 -6.26 9.24
C VAL A 210 1.16 -5.35 8.72
N LEU A 211 0.88 -4.27 9.46
CA LEU A 211 -0.10 -3.25 9.10
C LEU A 211 0.64 -1.97 8.71
N THR A 212 0.34 -1.41 7.56
CA THR A 212 0.72 -0.03 7.20
C THR A 212 -0.53 0.82 7.10
N HIS A 213 -0.48 2.00 7.71
CA HIS A 213 -1.57 2.95 7.69
C HIS A 213 -1.06 4.33 7.30
N TYR A 214 -1.59 4.88 6.24
CA TYR A 214 -1.20 6.16 5.65
C TYR A 214 -2.34 7.15 5.80
N ALA A 215 -2.08 8.32 6.40
CA ALA A 215 -3.09 9.35 6.59
C ALA A 215 -2.52 10.77 6.46
N SER A 216 -3.38 11.70 6.09
CA SER A 216 -3.08 13.13 6.01
C SER A 216 -4.35 13.96 6.28
N PRO A 217 -4.22 15.29 6.46
CA PRO A 217 -5.38 16.16 6.51
C PRO A 217 -6.27 16.01 5.27
N GLN A 218 -7.57 16.19 5.48
CA GLN A 218 -8.57 16.21 4.40
C GLN A 218 -8.75 17.64 3.84
N GLY A 219 -9.44 17.78 2.70
CA GLY A 219 -9.75 19.06 2.08
C GLY A 219 -8.65 19.58 1.15
N GLU A 220 -8.24 20.83 1.34
CA GLU A 220 -7.32 21.52 0.40
C GLU A 220 -5.86 21.06 0.48
N PHE A 221 -5.50 20.22 1.44
CA PHE A 221 -4.15 19.70 1.66
C PHE A 221 -3.63 18.91 0.45
N SER A 222 -2.43 19.24 -0.03
CA SER A 222 -1.77 18.61 -1.17
C SER A 222 -0.39 18.06 -0.78
N ALA A 223 -0.09 16.85 -1.19
CA ALA A 223 1.20 16.19 -0.94
C ALA A 223 1.50 15.12 -2.00
N LEU A 224 2.74 14.63 -1.98
CA LEU A 224 3.21 13.51 -2.78
C LEU A 224 3.62 12.36 -1.85
N SER A 225 3.11 11.17 -2.10
CA SER A 225 3.60 9.92 -1.51
C SER A 225 4.18 9.02 -2.61
N SER A 226 5.32 8.39 -2.33
CA SER A 226 5.85 7.33 -3.18
C SER A 226 6.45 6.26 -2.28
N GLY A 227 5.65 5.23 -1.99
CA GLY A 227 6.01 4.14 -1.08
C GLY A 227 6.56 2.92 -1.80
N ALA A 228 7.46 2.19 -1.14
CA ALA A 228 7.94 0.89 -1.58
C ALA A 228 7.86 -0.14 -0.45
N VAL A 229 7.44 -1.36 -0.79
CA VAL A 229 7.39 -2.49 0.15
C VAL A 229 8.05 -3.69 -0.49
N GLU A 230 9.08 -4.22 0.14
CA GLU A 230 9.75 -5.44 -0.28
C GLU A 230 9.58 -6.53 0.80
N ILE A 231 9.04 -7.68 0.41
CA ILE A 231 8.77 -8.79 1.33
C ILE A 231 9.52 -10.04 0.86
N PHE A 232 10.34 -10.58 1.75
CA PHE A 232 11.01 -11.85 1.59
C PHE A 232 10.33 -12.88 2.50
N ALA A 233 9.50 -13.74 1.90
CA ALA A 233 8.86 -14.86 2.60
C ALA A 233 9.70 -16.11 2.38
N GLU A 234 10.52 -16.45 3.37
CA GLU A 234 11.41 -17.60 3.34
C GLU A 234 10.63 -18.94 3.45
N PRO A 235 11.23 -20.10 3.18
CA PRO A 235 10.50 -21.37 3.13
C PRO A 235 9.59 -21.61 4.33
N GLY A 236 8.31 -21.90 4.05
CA GLY A 236 7.28 -22.16 5.06
C GLY A 236 6.81 -20.92 5.83
N ALA A 237 7.31 -19.73 5.53
CA ALA A 237 6.86 -18.50 6.19
C ALA A 237 5.43 -18.12 5.80
N ARG A 238 4.73 -17.44 6.71
CA ARG A 238 3.37 -16.93 6.51
C ARG A 238 3.34 -15.44 6.79
N VAL A 239 3.10 -14.64 5.76
CA VAL A 239 3.09 -13.18 5.88
C VAL A 239 1.72 -12.64 5.48
N PHE A 240 1.17 -11.81 6.35
CA PHE A 240 -0.05 -11.05 6.09
C PHE A 240 0.32 -9.57 6.09
N PHE A 241 0.30 -8.94 4.93
CA PHE A 241 0.57 -7.52 4.80
C PHE A 241 -0.72 -6.78 4.46
N ILE A 242 -1.07 -5.83 5.32
CA ILE A 242 -2.33 -5.08 5.23
C ILE A 242 -1.97 -3.61 5.12
N SER A 243 -2.45 -2.94 4.09
CA SER A 243 -2.24 -1.51 3.87
C SER A 243 -3.57 -0.77 3.80
N LEU A 244 -3.69 0.28 4.60
CA LEU A 244 -4.81 1.21 4.59
C LEU A 244 -4.32 2.60 4.19
N GLN A 245 -4.90 3.13 3.13
CA GLN A 245 -4.62 4.47 2.64
C GLN A 245 -5.84 5.38 2.86
N GLU A 246 -5.65 6.41 3.72
CA GLU A 246 -6.61 7.46 4.05
C GLU A 246 -6.09 8.87 3.68
N TRP A 247 -5.33 8.99 2.60
CA TRP A 247 -4.81 10.29 2.15
C TRP A 247 -5.92 11.29 1.88
N GLY A 248 -5.63 12.57 2.06
CA GLY A 248 -6.49 13.67 1.63
C GLY A 248 -6.71 13.67 0.11
N GLU A 249 -7.80 14.28 -0.36
CA GLU A 249 -8.29 14.20 -1.75
C GLU A 249 -7.35 14.83 -2.81
N ARG A 250 -6.27 15.52 -2.39
CA ARG A 250 -5.27 16.12 -3.30
C ARG A 250 -3.91 15.47 -3.25
N VAL A 251 -3.76 14.37 -2.52
CA VAL A 251 -2.50 13.62 -2.45
C VAL A 251 -2.34 12.73 -3.68
N TYR A 252 -1.18 12.80 -4.31
CA TYR A 252 -0.75 11.83 -5.31
C TYR A 252 0.07 10.75 -4.63
N ASP A 253 -0.27 9.49 -4.86
CA ASP A 253 0.38 8.35 -4.23
C ASP A 253 0.78 7.30 -5.28
N PHE A 254 2.09 7.00 -5.35
CA PHE A 254 2.68 5.99 -6.21
C PHE A 254 3.30 4.91 -5.34
N HIS A 255 2.67 3.74 -5.27
CA HIS A 255 3.08 2.66 -4.39
C HIS A 255 3.56 1.45 -5.17
N PHE A 256 4.71 0.89 -4.76
CA PHE A 256 5.32 -0.30 -5.34
C PHE A 256 5.45 -1.35 -4.24
N VAL A 257 4.72 -2.47 -4.36
CA VAL A 257 4.75 -3.51 -3.33
C VAL A 257 5.08 -4.86 -3.96
N ARG A 258 6.11 -5.54 -3.46
CA ARG A 258 6.58 -6.80 -4.03
C ARG A 258 6.91 -7.83 -2.98
N ALA A 259 6.58 -9.08 -3.28
CA ALA A 259 6.96 -10.21 -2.47
C ALA A 259 7.68 -11.28 -3.31
N ASN A 260 8.79 -11.80 -2.78
CA ASN A 260 9.39 -13.04 -3.21
C ASN A 260 8.96 -14.14 -2.25
N ILE A 261 8.22 -15.13 -2.77
CA ILE A 261 7.56 -16.16 -1.99
C ILE A 261 8.25 -17.48 -2.31
N ARG A 262 8.94 -18.03 -1.31
CA ARG A 262 9.75 -19.25 -1.45
C ARG A 262 8.95 -20.51 -1.14
N GLN A 263 9.64 -21.65 -1.05
CA GLN A 263 9.04 -22.98 -0.93
C GLN A 263 8.00 -23.05 0.19
N ASP A 264 6.77 -23.51 -0.16
CA ASP A 264 5.65 -23.71 0.76
C ASP A 264 5.27 -22.47 1.60
N ALA A 265 5.81 -21.29 1.27
CA ALA A 265 5.47 -20.04 1.94
C ALA A 265 4.11 -19.50 1.46
N TYR A 266 3.46 -18.76 2.33
CA TYR A 266 2.18 -18.13 2.08
C TYR A 266 2.25 -16.62 2.28
N MET A 267 1.75 -15.88 1.30
CA MET A 267 1.65 -14.42 1.36
C MET A 267 0.22 -13.97 1.14
N ARG A 268 -0.31 -13.12 2.04
CA ARG A 268 -1.59 -12.42 1.79
C ARG A 268 -1.38 -10.92 1.79
N TRP A 269 -1.78 -10.31 0.70
CA TRP A 269 -1.96 -8.87 0.58
C TRP A 269 -3.40 -8.48 0.89
N VAL A 270 -3.59 -7.40 1.64
CA VAL A 270 -4.86 -6.67 1.75
C VAL A 270 -4.54 -5.19 1.52
N LEU A 271 -4.82 -4.71 0.33
CA LEU A 271 -4.46 -3.36 -0.11
C LEU A 271 -5.73 -2.52 -0.24
N THR A 272 -5.86 -1.49 0.61
CA THR A 272 -7.10 -0.72 0.67
C THR A 272 -6.86 0.77 0.56
N ALA A 273 -7.73 1.46 -0.20
CA ALA A 273 -7.65 2.89 -0.41
C ALA A 273 -9.01 3.58 -0.33
N PHE A 274 -9.05 4.64 0.46
CA PHE A 274 -10.21 5.50 0.63
C PHE A 274 -9.93 6.96 0.22
N GLY A 275 -8.67 7.33 0.05
CA GLY A 275 -8.23 8.70 -0.18
C GLY A 275 -7.40 8.87 -1.45
N GLY A 276 -6.71 10.02 -1.52
CA GLY A 276 -5.84 10.39 -2.63
C GLY A 276 -6.58 10.98 -3.83
N LYS A 277 -5.91 11.85 -4.56
CA LYS A 277 -6.34 12.30 -5.89
C LYS A 277 -6.04 11.23 -6.95
N LEU A 278 -4.86 10.65 -6.84
CA LEU A 278 -4.42 9.48 -7.58
C LEU A 278 -3.77 8.50 -6.61
N TRP A 279 -4.25 7.29 -6.58
CA TRP A 279 -3.54 6.16 -5.98
C TRP A 279 -3.17 5.18 -7.07
N ARG A 280 -1.88 5.11 -7.39
CA ARG A 280 -1.34 4.14 -8.34
C ARG A 280 -0.51 3.13 -7.58
N ILE A 281 -0.95 1.88 -7.59
CA ILE A 281 -0.26 0.78 -6.94
C ILE A 281 0.20 -0.26 -7.95
N ASN A 282 1.46 -0.69 -7.80
CA ASN A 282 2.05 -1.79 -8.54
C ASN A 282 2.35 -2.91 -7.56
N CYS A 283 1.53 -3.98 -7.57
CA CYS A 283 1.63 -5.10 -6.64
C CYS A 283 2.08 -6.37 -7.37
N HIS A 284 3.23 -6.92 -6.99
CA HIS A 284 3.82 -8.09 -7.62
C HIS A 284 4.08 -9.20 -6.58
N SER A 285 3.55 -10.37 -6.82
CA SER A 285 3.85 -11.60 -6.08
C SER A 285 4.61 -12.56 -6.99
N ARG A 286 5.87 -12.81 -6.67
CA ARG A 286 6.73 -13.78 -7.34
C ARG A 286 6.77 -15.08 -6.56
N LEU A 287 6.17 -16.13 -7.10
CA LEU A 287 6.17 -17.48 -6.54
C LEU A 287 7.39 -18.23 -7.10
N SER A 288 8.52 -18.10 -6.38
CA SER A 288 9.86 -18.44 -6.89
C SER A 288 10.26 -19.88 -6.66
N GLU A 289 9.61 -20.59 -5.73
CA GLU A 289 9.92 -21.97 -5.38
C GLU A 289 8.64 -22.82 -5.26
N PRO A 290 8.74 -24.18 -5.33
CA PRO A 290 7.57 -25.07 -5.35
C PRO A 290 6.65 -24.89 -4.12
N GLY A 291 5.32 -25.03 -4.35
CA GLY A 291 4.34 -24.95 -3.27
C GLY A 291 4.05 -23.55 -2.76
N ALA A 292 4.74 -22.52 -3.26
CA ALA A 292 4.48 -21.13 -2.89
C ALA A 292 3.04 -20.72 -3.20
N SER A 293 2.43 -19.90 -2.32
CA SER A 293 1.05 -19.47 -2.51
C SER A 293 0.79 -18.04 -2.10
N THR A 294 -0.15 -17.35 -2.77
CA THR A 294 -0.50 -15.96 -2.47
C THR A 294 -1.99 -15.69 -2.66
N ASP A 295 -2.56 -14.91 -1.71
CA ASP A 295 -3.85 -14.22 -1.86
C ASP A 295 -3.57 -12.72 -2.06
N MET A 296 -4.10 -12.12 -3.12
CA MET A 296 -3.98 -10.69 -3.39
C MET A 296 -5.35 -10.02 -3.32
N LEU A 297 -5.64 -9.36 -2.20
CA LEU A 297 -6.93 -8.73 -1.95
C LEU A 297 -6.81 -7.21 -2.07
N GLY A 298 -7.67 -6.57 -2.84
CA GLY A 298 -7.70 -5.13 -3.00
C GLY A 298 -9.10 -4.55 -2.82
N MET A 299 -9.20 -3.45 -2.08
CA MET A 299 -10.45 -2.71 -1.89
C MET A 299 -10.22 -1.21 -2.06
N SER A 300 -10.99 -0.58 -2.96
CA SER A 300 -10.95 0.87 -3.12
C SER A 300 -12.36 1.46 -3.14
N VAL A 301 -12.55 2.56 -2.43
CA VAL A 301 -13.83 3.28 -2.38
C VAL A 301 -13.58 4.73 -2.78
N GLY A 302 -14.08 5.15 -3.94
CA GLY A 302 -13.83 6.45 -4.53
C GLY A 302 -15.06 7.33 -4.65
N ALA A 303 -14.86 8.64 -4.44
CA ALA A 303 -15.84 9.70 -4.66
C ALA A 303 -15.17 10.91 -5.35
N GLY A 304 -15.93 11.94 -5.69
CA GLY A 304 -15.39 13.15 -6.32
C GLY A 304 -14.70 12.86 -7.64
N ILE A 305 -13.43 13.20 -7.75
CA ILE A 305 -12.60 13.03 -8.96
C ILE A 305 -11.42 12.09 -8.70
N GLN A 306 -11.48 11.29 -7.65
CA GLN A 306 -10.43 10.35 -7.27
C GLN A 306 -10.18 9.33 -8.38
N GLN A 307 -8.93 8.96 -8.57
CA GLN A 307 -8.54 7.91 -9.50
C GLN A 307 -7.74 6.83 -8.79
N PHE A 308 -8.15 5.59 -8.97
CA PHE A 308 -7.43 4.40 -8.50
C PHE A 308 -6.87 3.62 -9.70
N ASP A 309 -5.57 3.42 -9.72
CA ASP A 309 -4.87 2.75 -10.82
C ASP A 309 -4.11 1.55 -10.27
N HIS A 310 -4.68 0.36 -10.45
CA HIS A 310 -4.19 -0.89 -9.88
C HIS A 310 -3.46 -1.70 -10.95
N HIS A 311 -2.17 -1.92 -10.73
CA HIS A 311 -1.36 -2.85 -11.52
C HIS A 311 -1.01 -4.04 -10.63
N THR A 312 -1.36 -5.24 -11.07
CA THR A 312 -1.09 -6.47 -10.32
C THR A 312 -0.36 -7.47 -11.18
N PHE A 313 0.60 -8.17 -10.59
CA PHE A 313 1.38 -9.19 -11.27
C PHE A 313 1.51 -10.44 -10.40
N GLN A 314 0.92 -11.54 -10.87
CA GLN A 314 1.03 -12.88 -10.29
C GLN A 314 2.03 -13.66 -11.13
N GLU A 315 3.28 -13.77 -10.67
CA GLU A 315 4.37 -14.43 -11.41
C GLU A 315 4.64 -15.82 -10.85
N HIS A 316 4.30 -16.85 -11.60
CA HIS A 316 4.54 -18.25 -11.27
C HIS A 316 5.83 -18.73 -11.95
N VAL A 317 6.89 -18.89 -11.17
CA VAL A 317 8.22 -19.31 -11.66
C VAL A 317 8.46 -20.80 -11.43
N ALA A 318 7.93 -21.34 -10.33
CA ALA A 318 8.11 -22.70 -9.89
C ALA A 318 6.82 -23.53 -9.97
N PRO A 319 6.92 -24.88 -9.99
CA PRO A 319 5.74 -25.74 -10.10
C PRO A 319 4.88 -25.76 -8.83
N GLN A 320 3.62 -26.19 -8.97
CA GLN A 320 2.64 -26.41 -7.90
C GLN A 320 2.34 -25.15 -7.06
N CYS A 321 2.48 -23.97 -7.65
CA CYS A 321 2.18 -22.70 -7.01
C CYS A 321 0.70 -22.30 -7.16
N LYS A 322 0.19 -21.54 -6.19
CA LYS A 322 -1.20 -21.07 -6.21
C LYS A 322 -1.27 -19.56 -6.02
N SER A 323 -2.16 -18.90 -6.78
CA SER A 323 -2.48 -17.50 -6.56
C SER A 323 -3.96 -17.22 -6.74
N ASP A 324 -4.56 -16.49 -5.81
CA ASP A 324 -5.94 -15.99 -5.86
C ASP A 324 -5.95 -14.47 -5.70
N LEU A 325 -6.50 -13.77 -6.68
CA LEU A 325 -6.61 -12.32 -6.65
C LEU A 325 -8.07 -11.88 -6.72
N LEU A 326 -8.45 -11.01 -5.79
CA LEU A 326 -9.75 -10.36 -5.76
C LEU A 326 -9.61 -8.86 -5.47
N PHE A 327 -9.82 -8.04 -6.49
CA PHE A 327 -9.90 -6.57 -6.34
C PHE A 327 -11.34 -6.11 -6.52
N LYS A 328 -11.87 -5.39 -5.53
CA LYS A 328 -13.21 -4.80 -5.54
C LYS A 328 -13.15 -3.30 -5.39
N VAL A 329 -13.85 -2.60 -6.27
CA VAL A 329 -13.86 -1.13 -6.31
C VAL A 329 -15.29 -0.62 -6.30
N VAL A 330 -15.57 0.35 -5.44
CA VAL A 330 -16.83 1.09 -5.40
C VAL A 330 -16.57 2.52 -5.82
N LEU A 331 -17.29 3.00 -6.82
CA LEU A 331 -17.08 4.34 -7.40
C LEU A 331 -18.36 5.16 -7.37
N MET A 332 -18.23 6.32 -6.75
CA MET A 332 -19.27 7.35 -6.64
C MET A 332 -18.89 8.58 -7.48
N ASP A 333 -19.84 9.45 -7.72
CA ASP A 333 -19.67 10.72 -8.45
C ASP A 333 -18.92 10.57 -9.78
N ARG A 334 -17.73 11.16 -9.94
CA ARG A 334 -16.88 11.12 -11.13
C ARG A 334 -15.58 10.32 -10.89
N ALA A 335 -15.54 9.58 -9.79
CA ALA A 335 -14.38 8.77 -9.47
C ALA A 335 -14.13 7.71 -10.56
N SER A 336 -12.87 7.33 -10.73
CA SER A 336 -12.48 6.38 -11.77
C SER A 336 -11.53 5.31 -11.23
N SER A 337 -11.60 4.13 -11.82
CA SER A 337 -10.67 3.04 -11.54
C SER A 337 -10.10 2.47 -12.83
N ILE A 338 -8.82 2.14 -12.79
CA ILE A 338 -8.11 1.37 -13.81
C ILE A 338 -7.59 0.13 -13.11
N TYR A 339 -7.79 -1.02 -13.72
CA TYR A 339 -7.19 -2.27 -13.28
C TYR A 339 -6.45 -2.92 -14.45
N ARG A 340 -5.18 -3.23 -14.23
CA ARG A 340 -4.34 -3.99 -15.15
C ARG A 340 -3.72 -5.15 -14.37
N GLY A 341 -4.14 -6.38 -14.64
CA GLY A 341 -3.65 -7.57 -13.95
C GLY A 341 -2.99 -8.53 -14.93
N LEU A 342 -1.79 -8.99 -14.58
CA LEU A 342 -1.06 -9.99 -15.33
C LEU A 342 -0.91 -11.26 -14.49
N ILE A 343 -1.29 -12.42 -15.05
CA ILE A 343 -0.83 -13.72 -14.58
C ILE A 343 0.21 -14.21 -15.58
N LYS A 344 1.45 -14.42 -15.12
CA LYS A 344 2.51 -15.03 -15.92
C LYS A 344 2.89 -16.38 -15.35
N VAL A 345 2.83 -17.40 -16.19
CA VAL A 345 3.23 -18.76 -15.82
C VAL A 345 4.41 -19.17 -16.69
N HIS A 346 5.57 -19.30 -16.06
CA HIS A 346 6.80 -19.71 -16.75
C HIS A 346 6.74 -21.18 -17.15
N LYS A 347 7.53 -21.57 -18.14
CA LYS A 347 7.54 -22.90 -18.75
C LYS A 347 7.66 -24.07 -17.74
N ASN A 348 8.44 -23.86 -16.67
CA ASN A 348 8.66 -24.87 -15.64
C ASN A 348 7.60 -24.86 -14.52
N ALA A 349 6.69 -23.91 -14.51
CA ALA A 349 5.68 -23.75 -13.47
C ALA A 349 4.44 -24.63 -13.69
N GLN A 350 4.67 -25.94 -13.89
CA GLN A 350 3.60 -26.91 -14.06
C GLN A 350 2.80 -27.11 -12.78
N GLY A 351 1.52 -27.46 -12.90
CA GLY A 351 0.62 -27.62 -11.76
C GLY A 351 0.20 -26.28 -11.10
N THR A 352 0.39 -25.17 -11.80
CA THR A 352 -0.08 -23.85 -11.34
C THR A 352 -1.61 -23.81 -11.29
N ASP A 353 -2.16 -23.24 -10.20
CA ASP A 353 -3.56 -22.87 -10.04
C ASP A 353 -3.66 -21.36 -9.75
N ALA A 354 -4.10 -20.60 -10.75
CA ALA A 354 -4.13 -19.14 -10.67
C ALA A 354 -5.49 -18.58 -11.06
N TYR A 355 -5.99 -17.67 -10.22
CA TYR A 355 -7.23 -16.93 -10.47
C TYR A 355 -7.02 -15.44 -10.25
N GLN A 356 -7.63 -14.61 -11.10
CA GLN A 356 -7.74 -13.19 -10.84
C GLN A 356 -9.15 -12.67 -11.11
N ALA A 357 -9.68 -11.87 -10.19
CA ALA A 357 -10.97 -11.23 -10.35
C ALA A 357 -10.88 -9.74 -10.02
N ASN A 358 -11.34 -8.90 -10.94
CA ASN A 358 -11.58 -7.48 -10.70
C ASN A 358 -13.07 -7.17 -10.84
N ARG A 359 -13.67 -6.64 -9.77
CA ARG A 359 -15.11 -6.33 -9.72
C ARG A 359 -15.30 -4.86 -9.35
N ASN A 360 -16.02 -4.12 -10.19
CA ASN A 360 -16.26 -2.72 -10.04
C ASN A 360 -17.76 -2.43 -9.92
N LEU A 361 -18.16 -1.76 -8.84
CA LEU A 361 -19.52 -1.34 -8.58
C LEU A 361 -19.64 0.17 -8.74
N LEU A 362 -20.42 0.62 -9.73
CA LEU A 362 -20.63 2.03 -10.04
C LEU A 362 -21.93 2.51 -9.42
N LEU A 363 -21.84 3.45 -8.49
CA LEU A 363 -22.99 4.09 -7.82
C LEU A 363 -23.44 5.38 -8.53
N SER A 364 -22.68 5.87 -9.50
CA SER A 364 -22.98 7.10 -10.24
C SER A 364 -22.86 6.85 -11.75
N PRO A 365 -23.71 7.51 -12.56
CA PRO A 365 -23.62 7.47 -14.03
C PRO A 365 -22.31 8.05 -14.58
N LYS A 366 -21.63 8.92 -13.82
CA LYS A 366 -20.38 9.58 -14.21
C LYS A 366 -19.14 8.83 -13.76
N ALA A 367 -19.28 7.85 -12.86
CA ALA A 367 -18.19 6.98 -12.44
C ALA A 367 -17.74 6.08 -13.61
N LYS A 368 -16.44 5.78 -13.66
CA LYS A 368 -15.84 4.99 -14.75
C LYS A 368 -14.89 3.93 -14.20
N ALA A 369 -14.90 2.76 -14.80
CA ALA A 369 -13.92 1.73 -14.53
C ALA A 369 -13.43 1.11 -15.85
N ASP A 370 -12.13 0.86 -15.92
CA ASP A 370 -11.48 0.11 -17.00
C ASP A 370 -10.81 -1.13 -16.38
N SER A 371 -11.00 -2.30 -16.95
CA SER A 371 -10.43 -3.54 -16.45
C SER A 371 -9.76 -4.33 -17.58
N MET A 372 -8.47 -4.62 -17.42
CA MET A 372 -7.61 -5.25 -18.41
C MET A 372 -6.88 -6.44 -17.79
N PRO A 373 -7.54 -7.59 -17.59
CA PRO A 373 -6.86 -8.80 -17.15
C PRO A 373 -6.10 -9.44 -18.33
N LEU A 374 -4.86 -9.86 -18.07
CA LEU A 374 -3.93 -10.43 -19.04
C LEU A 374 -3.43 -11.79 -18.54
N LEU A 375 -3.19 -12.72 -19.46
CA LEU A 375 -2.61 -14.03 -19.21
C LEU A 375 -1.43 -14.27 -20.16
N GLU A 376 -0.26 -14.60 -19.60
CA GLU A 376 0.91 -15.09 -20.33
C GLU A 376 1.25 -16.47 -19.79
N ILE A 377 0.89 -17.53 -20.53
CA ILE A 377 1.00 -18.91 -20.07
C ILE A 377 1.97 -19.66 -20.98
N GLU A 378 3.11 -20.05 -20.45
CA GLU A 378 4.15 -20.81 -21.16
C GLU A 378 4.15 -22.30 -20.76
N ALA A 379 3.33 -22.72 -19.78
CA ALA A 379 3.21 -24.09 -19.30
C ALA A 379 1.91 -24.76 -19.79
N ASN A 380 1.88 -26.10 -19.82
CA ASN A 380 0.76 -26.87 -20.38
C ASN A 380 -0.19 -27.40 -19.29
N GLU A 381 0.33 -27.87 -18.15
CA GLU A 381 -0.48 -28.49 -17.10
C GLU A 381 -0.83 -27.45 -16.03
N VAL A 382 -1.75 -26.54 -16.36
CA VAL A 382 -2.11 -25.42 -15.47
C VAL A 382 -3.61 -25.12 -15.52
N ARG A 383 -4.13 -24.53 -14.45
CA ARG A 383 -5.46 -23.94 -14.39
C ARG A 383 -5.33 -22.44 -14.13
N CYS A 384 -5.49 -21.64 -15.15
CA CYS A 384 -5.41 -20.19 -15.05
C CYS A 384 -6.68 -19.57 -15.63
N THR A 385 -7.36 -18.77 -14.80
CA THR A 385 -8.60 -18.12 -15.20
C THR A 385 -8.66 -16.70 -14.70
N HIS A 386 -9.43 -15.86 -15.39
CA HIS A 386 -9.69 -14.50 -14.92
C HIS A 386 -11.17 -14.12 -15.07
N GLY A 387 -11.60 -13.13 -14.30
CA GLY A 387 -12.93 -12.53 -14.40
C GLY A 387 -12.86 -11.01 -14.18
N ALA A 388 -13.55 -10.26 -15.02
CA ALA A 388 -13.71 -8.82 -14.85
C ALA A 388 -15.18 -8.46 -14.94
N THR A 389 -15.65 -7.64 -14.00
CA THR A 389 -17.03 -7.14 -14.04
C THR A 389 -17.04 -5.64 -13.73
N ILE A 390 -17.82 -4.91 -14.52
CA ILE A 390 -18.15 -3.52 -14.30
C ILE A 390 -19.66 -3.42 -14.36
N GLY A 391 -20.28 -3.09 -13.24
CA GLY A 391 -21.73 -3.02 -13.13
C GLY A 391 -22.20 -1.84 -12.30
N ARG A 392 -23.44 -1.44 -12.54
CA ARG A 392 -24.15 -0.53 -11.65
C ARG A 392 -24.91 -1.32 -10.60
N VAL A 393 -25.39 -0.62 -9.57
CA VAL A 393 -26.31 -1.21 -8.60
C VAL A 393 -27.56 -1.66 -9.35
N ASP A 394 -28.02 -2.88 -9.03
CA ASP A 394 -29.22 -3.44 -9.63
C ASP A 394 -30.46 -2.73 -9.06
N GLU A 395 -31.18 -2.02 -9.93
CA GLU A 395 -32.39 -1.27 -9.55
C GLU A 395 -33.51 -2.21 -9.03
N LEU A 396 -33.55 -3.48 -9.42
CA LEU A 396 -34.51 -4.43 -8.86
C LEU A 396 -34.16 -4.79 -7.41
N GLN A 397 -32.87 -4.94 -7.10
CA GLN A 397 -32.44 -5.15 -5.71
C GLN A 397 -32.72 -3.92 -4.86
N LEU A 398 -32.46 -2.73 -5.36
CA LEU A 398 -32.83 -1.47 -4.69
C LEU A 398 -34.34 -1.38 -4.46
N PHE A 399 -35.13 -1.62 -5.49
CA PHE A 399 -36.60 -1.61 -5.39
C PHE A 399 -37.11 -2.62 -4.36
N TYR A 400 -36.57 -3.82 -4.34
CA TYR A 400 -36.94 -4.84 -3.35
C TYR A 400 -36.67 -4.38 -1.92
N LEU A 401 -35.48 -3.84 -1.65
CA LEU A 401 -35.14 -3.31 -0.32
C LEU A 401 -36.05 -2.12 0.07
N MET A 402 -36.27 -1.21 -0.86
CA MET A 402 -37.15 -0.05 -0.65
C MET A 402 -38.61 -0.46 -0.41
N SER A 403 -39.10 -1.48 -1.07
CA SER A 403 -40.47 -2.00 -0.84
C SER A 403 -40.64 -2.62 0.57
N ARG A 404 -39.55 -2.91 1.26
CA ARG A 404 -39.51 -3.35 2.66
C ARG A 404 -39.36 -2.19 3.66
N GLY A 405 -39.48 -0.94 3.22
CA GLY A 405 -39.41 0.25 4.06
C GLY A 405 -37.96 0.76 4.30
N ILE A 406 -36.96 0.20 3.62
CA ILE A 406 -35.56 0.66 3.69
C ILE A 406 -35.41 1.87 2.79
N SER A 407 -34.82 2.95 3.28
CA SER A 407 -34.53 4.12 2.43
C SER A 407 -33.54 3.77 1.32
N ARG A 408 -33.60 4.47 0.18
CA ARG A 408 -32.67 4.20 -0.95
C ARG A 408 -31.21 4.22 -0.50
N ARG A 409 -30.82 5.17 0.33
CA ARG A 409 -29.49 5.28 0.88
C ARG A 409 -29.07 4.06 1.69
N GLN A 410 -29.95 3.59 2.59
CA GLN A 410 -29.69 2.38 3.38
C GLN A 410 -29.62 1.13 2.50
N ALA A 411 -30.45 1.06 1.46
CA ALA A 411 -30.42 -0.03 0.49
C ALA A 411 -29.11 -0.05 -0.30
N GLU A 412 -28.64 1.09 -0.81
CA GLU A 412 -27.35 1.21 -1.47
C GLU A 412 -26.19 0.80 -0.52
N LYS A 413 -26.21 1.26 0.74
CA LYS A 413 -25.23 0.87 1.74
C LYS A 413 -25.21 -0.64 1.95
N ILE A 414 -26.36 -1.29 2.13
CA ILE A 414 -26.45 -2.77 2.31
C ILE A 414 -25.84 -3.51 1.13
N ILE A 415 -26.08 -3.05 -0.09
CA ILE A 415 -25.52 -3.66 -1.31
C ILE A 415 -23.99 -3.48 -1.33
N VAL A 416 -23.49 -2.28 -1.02
CA VAL A 416 -22.05 -1.99 -0.97
C VAL A 416 -21.35 -2.79 0.13
N ASP A 417 -21.94 -2.87 1.33
CA ASP A 417 -21.44 -3.68 2.44
C ASP A 417 -21.32 -5.16 2.02
N GLY A 418 -22.37 -5.73 1.44
CA GLY A 418 -22.35 -7.10 0.93
C GLY A 418 -21.33 -7.31 -0.20
N PHE A 419 -21.15 -6.31 -1.05
CA PHE A 419 -20.17 -6.36 -2.12
C PHE A 419 -18.73 -6.39 -1.59
N LEU A 420 -18.38 -5.59 -0.57
CA LEU A 420 -17.02 -5.47 -0.04
C LEU A 420 -16.69 -6.51 1.05
N ARG A 421 -17.71 -7.06 1.70
CA ARG A 421 -17.59 -8.03 2.81
C ARG A 421 -16.57 -9.14 2.58
N PRO A 422 -16.51 -9.81 1.38
CA PRO A 422 -15.55 -10.89 1.16
C PRO A 422 -14.07 -10.49 1.29
N ILE A 423 -13.73 -9.19 1.25
CA ILE A 423 -12.38 -8.70 1.52
C ILE A 423 -12.22 -8.37 3.00
N ILE A 424 -13.17 -7.64 3.59
CA ILE A 424 -13.13 -7.22 5.01
C ILE A 424 -13.03 -8.43 5.92
N ASP A 425 -13.83 -9.49 5.67
CA ASP A 425 -13.84 -10.72 6.47
C ASP A 425 -12.53 -11.53 6.38
N LYS A 426 -11.67 -11.25 5.40
CA LYS A 426 -10.35 -11.89 5.26
C LYS A 426 -9.21 -11.12 5.97
N VAL A 427 -9.51 -9.97 6.57
CA VAL A 427 -8.55 -9.21 7.39
C VAL A 427 -8.34 -9.94 8.72
N PRO A 428 -7.11 -10.40 9.04
CA PRO A 428 -6.88 -11.21 10.24
C PRO A 428 -6.88 -10.40 11.55
N VAL A 429 -7.12 -9.10 11.49
CA VAL A 429 -7.10 -8.16 12.63
C VAL A 429 -8.48 -7.50 12.74
N ASN A 430 -9.29 -7.91 13.71
CA ASN A 430 -10.69 -7.50 13.83
C ASN A 430 -10.87 -5.98 13.91
N TRP A 431 -10.13 -5.29 14.80
CA TRP A 431 -10.25 -3.85 14.98
C TRP A 431 -9.87 -3.07 13.69
N PHE A 432 -8.98 -3.63 12.87
CA PHE A 432 -8.60 -3.00 11.60
C PHE A 432 -9.70 -3.20 10.55
N GLY A 433 -10.37 -4.34 10.53
CA GLY A 433 -11.59 -4.55 9.74
C GLY A 433 -12.72 -3.60 10.13
N GLU A 434 -12.92 -3.36 11.44
CA GLU A 434 -13.88 -2.37 11.96
C GLU A 434 -13.52 -0.93 11.53
N LYS A 435 -12.24 -0.57 11.55
CA LYS A 435 -11.76 0.71 11.04
C LYS A 435 -12.10 0.87 9.56
N MET A 436 -11.85 -0.14 8.74
CA MET A 436 -12.19 -0.12 7.30
C MET A 436 -13.69 0.05 7.08
N GLN A 437 -14.53 -0.63 7.86
CA GLN A 437 -15.98 -0.48 7.81
C GLN A 437 -16.43 0.92 8.21
N SER A 438 -15.84 1.49 9.25
CA SER A 438 -16.11 2.86 9.70
C SER A 438 -15.78 3.89 8.61
N LEU A 439 -14.68 3.73 7.90
CA LEU A 439 -14.29 4.59 6.79
C LEU A 439 -15.25 4.49 5.59
N LEU A 440 -15.67 3.27 5.28
CA LEU A 440 -16.70 3.06 4.25
C LEU A 440 -17.99 3.81 4.61
N ASP A 441 -18.46 3.67 5.85
CA ASP A 441 -19.66 4.32 6.35
C ASP A 441 -19.55 5.84 6.30
N ALA A 442 -18.44 6.39 6.75
CA ALA A 442 -18.15 7.83 6.71
C ALA A 442 -18.15 8.36 5.28
N LYS A 443 -17.52 7.64 4.34
CA LYS A 443 -17.45 8.05 2.94
C LYS A 443 -18.81 7.98 2.24
N MET A 444 -19.58 6.93 2.47
CA MET A 444 -20.96 6.80 1.97
C MET A 444 -21.88 7.91 2.54
N LEU A 445 -21.70 8.26 3.82
CA LEU A 445 -22.44 9.35 4.45
C LEU A 445 -22.11 10.72 3.85
N ALA A 446 -20.82 11.01 3.65
CA ALA A 446 -20.36 12.26 3.06
C ALA A 446 -20.93 12.45 1.65
N GLU A 447 -20.90 11.39 0.85
CA GLU A 447 -21.48 11.43 -0.51
C GLU A 447 -23.00 11.64 -0.49
N ALA A 448 -23.72 10.97 0.41
CA ALA A 448 -25.16 11.17 0.54
C ALA A 448 -25.53 12.61 0.92
N LYS A 449 -24.77 13.23 1.83
CA LYS A 449 -24.94 14.66 2.19
C LYS A 449 -24.70 15.55 0.97
N ARG A 450 -23.66 15.29 0.18
CA ARG A 450 -23.35 16.04 -1.03
C ARG A 450 -24.48 15.98 -2.06
N LEU A 451 -25.17 14.85 -2.15
CA LEU A 451 -26.30 14.63 -3.06
C LEU A 451 -27.65 15.14 -2.51
N GLY A 452 -27.68 15.64 -1.27
CA GLY A 452 -28.89 16.13 -0.62
C GLY A 452 -29.86 15.06 -0.11
N TYR A 453 -29.35 13.83 0.13
CA TYR A 453 -30.12 12.70 0.65
C TYR A 453 -29.93 12.50 2.17
N ALA A 454 -29.28 13.42 2.86
CA ALA A 454 -29.00 13.32 4.31
C ALA A 454 -29.91 14.21 5.12
#